data_cd9d38a3a6c9a73e7bb3bb2f888d1cac
#
_entry.id   cd9d38a3a6c9a73e7bb3bb2f888d1cac
#
_cell.length_a   1.000
_cell.length_b   1.000
_cell.length_c   1.000
_cell.angle_alpha   90.00
_cell.angle_beta   90.00
_cell.angle_gamma   90.00
#
_symmetry.space_group_name_H-M   'P 1'
#
loop_
_entity.id
_entity.type
_entity.pdbx_description
1 polymer ?
#
loop_
_entity_poly.entity_id
_entity_poly.type
_entity_poly.pdbx_seq_one_letter_code
_entity_poly.pdbx_strand_id
1 'polypeptide(L)'
;MDSNRKRSALLVLAGGLVAGTFDITYACVYWAIKIGAPPARIFQSVARGLLGPASFRGGVATAALGLFLHYFIATTMSFFYYFAARKWAPLYKYPFRCGAVYGLCLYLIMTYIVVPLSAAGGASASSQDKLWIALSILVHMFLIGVPIAYFTRRAIDPR
;
A
#
# COMPACT_ATOMS: atom_id res chain seq x y z
N MET A 1 -10.98 -27.65 2.28
CA MET A 1 -10.25 -26.49 2.84
C MET A 1 -11.14 -25.89 3.91
N ASP A 2 -10.69 -25.84 5.16
CA ASP A 2 -11.46 -25.50 6.33
C ASP A 2 -12.10 -24.09 6.20
N SER A 3 -13.39 -23.97 6.53
CA SER A 3 -14.19 -22.74 6.49
C SER A 3 -13.47 -21.55 7.18
N ASN A 4 -12.81 -21.82 8.30
CA ASN A 4 -12.04 -20.82 9.04
C ASN A 4 -10.83 -20.28 8.24
N ARG A 5 -10.14 -21.13 7.48
CA ARG A 5 -9.01 -20.68 6.63
C ARG A 5 -9.47 -19.78 5.50
N LYS A 6 -10.60 -20.12 4.86
CA LYS A 6 -11.19 -19.27 3.80
C LYS A 6 -11.59 -17.91 4.35
N ARG A 7 -12.25 -17.86 5.50
CA ARG A 7 -12.64 -16.62 6.17
C ARG A 7 -11.42 -15.76 6.52
N SER A 8 -10.37 -16.36 7.10
CA SER A 8 -9.14 -15.62 7.43
C SER A 8 -8.48 -15.03 6.18
N ALA A 9 -8.37 -15.81 5.09
CA ALA A 9 -7.80 -15.32 3.83
C ALA A 9 -8.60 -14.17 3.22
N LEU A 10 -9.94 -14.23 3.26
CA LEU A 10 -10.81 -13.16 2.79
C LEU A 10 -10.66 -11.88 3.63
N LEU A 11 -10.54 -11.99 4.95
CA LEU A 11 -10.32 -10.84 5.82
C LEU A 11 -8.96 -10.19 5.57
N VAL A 12 -7.90 -10.97 5.39
CA VAL A 12 -6.57 -10.45 5.06
C VAL A 12 -6.56 -9.78 3.70
N LEU A 13 -7.20 -10.38 2.71
CA LEU A 13 -7.38 -9.78 1.38
C LEU A 13 -8.14 -8.45 1.49
N ALA A 14 -9.27 -8.42 2.22
CA ALA A 14 -10.05 -7.21 2.44
C ALA A 14 -9.21 -6.11 3.12
N GLY A 15 -8.37 -6.46 4.10
CA GLY A 15 -7.44 -5.52 4.73
C GLY A 15 -6.48 -4.88 3.73
N GLY A 16 -5.90 -5.66 2.82
CA GLY A 16 -5.04 -5.16 1.75
C GLY A 16 -5.78 -4.29 0.74
N LEU A 17 -7.00 -4.70 0.34
CA LEU A 17 -7.82 -3.90 -0.59
C LEU A 17 -8.24 -2.56 0.03
N VAL A 18 -8.67 -2.53 1.29
CA VAL A 18 -9.03 -1.31 2.01
C VAL A 18 -7.82 -0.38 2.13
N ALA A 19 -6.69 -0.91 2.58
CA ALA A 19 -5.45 -0.15 2.71
C ALA A 19 -5.00 0.42 1.35
N GLY A 20 -5.00 -0.41 0.30
CA GLY A 20 -4.67 0.02 -1.06
C GLY A 20 -5.62 1.08 -1.60
N THR A 21 -6.93 0.98 -1.29
CA THR A 21 -7.91 1.99 -1.70
C THR A 21 -7.63 3.33 -1.03
N PHE A 22 -7.35 3.36 0.27
CA PHE A 22 -6.99 4.60 0.96
C PHE A 22 -5.73 5.23 0.39
N ASP A 23 -4.69 4.43 0.14
CA ASP A 23 -3.41 4.93 -0.37
C ASP A 23 -3.53 5.50 -1.78
N ILE A 24 -4.13 4.75 -2.71
CA ILE A 24 -4.27 5.22 -4.10
C ILE A 24 -5.22 6.43 -4.21
N THR A 25 -6.27 6.47 -3.37
CA THR A 25 -7.18 7.63 -3.31
C THR A 25 -6.44 8.85 -2.80
N TYR A 26 -5.68 8.72 -1.71
CA TYR A 26 -4.83 9.80 -1.21
C TYR A 26 -3.89 10.33 -2.30
N ALA A 27 -3.18 9.43 -2.99
CA ALA A 27 -2.26 9.83 -4.05
C ALA A 27 -2.96 10.57 -5.19
N CYS A 28 -4.12 10.06 -5.65
CA CYS A 28 -4.92 10.71 -6.69
C CYS A 28 -5.40 12.10 -6.26
N VAL A 29 -5.95 12.24 -5.05
CA VAL A 29 -6.46 13.50 -4.54
C VAL A 29 -5.34 14.52 -4.36
N TYR A 30 -4.24 14.11 -3.73
CA TYR A 30 -3.11 15.01 -3.49
C TYR A 30 -2.56 15.60 -4.80
N TRP A 31 -2.26 14.75 -5.78
CA TRP A 31 -1.68 15.20 -7.04
C TRP A 31 -2.68 15.89 -7.97
N ALA A 32 -3.97 15.57 -7.87
CA ALA A 32 -5.01 16.31 -8.56
C ALA A 32 -5.08 17.78 -8.07
N ILE A 33 -5.03 17.98 -6.74
CA ILE A 33 -5.04 19.33 -6.14
C ILE A 33 -3.73 20.08 -6.45
N LYS A 34 -2.59 19.39 -6.36
CA LYS A 34 -1.27 20.03 -6.46
C LYS A 34 -0.91 20.48 -7.87
N ILE A 35 -1.20 19.67 -8.88
CA ILE A 35 -0.77 19.90 -10.28
C ILE A 35 -1.83 19.51 -11.32
N GLY A 36 -3.07 19.24 -10.91
CA GLY A 36 -4.12 18.82 -11.84
C GLY A 36 -3.93 17.45 -12.49
N ALA A 37 -3.12 16.55 -11.84
CA ALA A 37 -2.82 15.25 -12.42
C ALA A 37 -4.06 14.34 -12.44
N PRO A 38 -4.43 13.76 -13.59
CA PRO A 38 -5.55 12.83 -13.66
C PRO A 38 -5.18 11.49 -12.98
N PRO A 39 -6.17 10.73 -12.42
CA PRO A 39 -5.94 9.46 -11.76
C PRO A 39 -5.15 8.45 -12.61
N ALA A 40 -5.40 8.40 -13.91
CA ALA A 40 -4.66 7.53 -14.83
C ALA A 40 -3.14 7.77 -14.77
N ARG A 41 -2.70 9.02 -14.59
CA ARG A 41 -1.29 9.39 -14.47
C ARG A 41 -0.69 8.82 -13.18
N ILE A 42 -1.46 8.78 -12.10
CA ILE A 42 -1.03 8.21 -10.82
C ILE A 42 -0.88 6.69 -10.95
N PHE A 43 -1.84 6.01 -11.59
CA PHE A 43 -1.72 4.56 -11.86
C PHE A 43 -0.52 4.25 -12.74
N GLN A 44 -0.29 5.02 -13.81
CA GLN A 44 0.90 4.89 -14.65
C GLN A 44 2.20 5.10 -13.88
N SER A 45 2.21 5.95 -12.84
CA SER A 45 3.38 6.14 -12.00
C SER A 45 3.72 4.89 -11.17
N VAL A 46 2.71 4.08 -10.79
CA VAL A 46 2.94 2.77 -10.17
C VAL A 46 3.51 1.78 -11.21
N ALA A 47 2.93 1.74 -12.42
CA ALA A 47 3.43 0.90 -13.52
C ALA A 47 4.87 1.26 -13.92
N ARG A 48 5.32 2.49 -13.68
CA ARG A 48 6.70 2.93 -13.91
C ARG A 48 7.71 2.07 -13.13
N GLY A 49 7.33 1.54 -11.97
CA GLY A 49 8.18 0.62 -11.22
C GLY A 49 8.59 -0.64 -12.01
N LEU A 50 7.75 -1.06 -12.97
CA LEU A 50 8.02 -2.22 -13.83
C LEU A 50 8.49 -1.82 -15.23
N LEU A 51 7.88 -0.81 -15.83
CA LEU A 51 8.07 -0.44 -17.25
C LEU A 51 8.98 0.78 -17.45
N GLY A 52 9.47 1.40 -16.38
CA GLY A 52 10.19 2.67 -16.48
C GLY A 52 9.34 3.80 -17.08
N PRO A 53 9.98 4.82 -17.69
CA PRO A 53 9.29 5.98 -18.26
C PRO A 53 8.29 5.65 -19.38
N ALA A 54 8.40 4.47 -20.00
CA ALA A 54 7.47 4.03 -21.06
C ALA A 54 6.04 3.87 -20.55
N SER A 55 5.84 3.64 -19.23
CA SER A 55 4.52 3.52 -18.61
C SER A 55 3.59 4.69 -18.93
N PHE A 56 4.13 5.89 -19.05
CA PHE A 56 3.34 7.11 -19.31
C PHE A 56 2.84 7.26 -20.75
N ARG A 57 3.31 6.41 -21.66
CA ARG A 57 2.91 6.40 -23.09
C ARG A 57 1.94 5.28 -23.44
N GLY A 58 1.70 4.34 -22.54
CA GLY A 58 0.87 3.15 -22.78
C GLY A 58 -0.63 3.34 -22.53
N GLY A 59 -1.11 4.59 -22.31
CA GLY A 59 -2.53 4.91 -22.17
C GLY A 59 -3.23 4.12 -21.06
N VAL A 60 -4.44 3.63 -21.36
CA VAL A 60 -5.29 2.89 -20.41
C VAL A 60 -4.66 1.55 -19.99
N ALA A 61 -3.93 0.89 -20.88
CA ALA A 61 -3.34 -0.41 -20.57
C ALA A 61 -2.29 -0.32 -19.44
N THR A 62 -1.41 0.67 -19.50
CA THR A 62 -0.41 0.88 -18.43
C THR A 62 -1.00 1.45 -17.17
N ALA A 63 -2.09 2.22 -17.24
CA ALA A 63 -2.85 2.64 -16.06
C ALA A 63 -3.52 1.45 -15.36
N ALA A 64 -4.16 0.55 -16.11
CA ALA A 64 -4.75 -0.68 -15.57
C ALA A 64 -3.68 -1.60 -14.93
N LEU A 65 -2.54 -1.76 -15.59
CA LEU A 65 -1.40 -2.49 -15.03
C LEU A 65 -0.93 -1.87 -13.70
N GLY A 66 -0.79 -0.55 -13.65
CA GLY A 66 -0.38 0.14 -12.43
C GLY A 66 -1.36 -0.02 -11.28
N LEU A 67 -2.66 0.07 -11.56
CA LEU A 67 -3.70 -0.17 -10.58
C LEU A 67 -3.68 -1.62 -10.06
N PHE A 68 -3.51 -2.61 -10.96
CA PHE A 68 -3.34 -4.01 -10.59
C PHE A 68 -2.12 -4.22 -9.69
N LEU A 69 -0.96 -3.70 -10.09
CA LEU A 69 0.28 -3.79 -9.30
C LEU A 69 0.13 -3.15 -7.93
N HIS A 70 -0.56 -2.02 -7.83
CA HIS A 70 -0.82 -1.34 -6.58
C HIS A 70 -1.59 -2.24 -5.59
N TYR A 71 -2.72 -2.81 -6.02
CA TYR A 71 -3.49 -3.71 -5.17
C TYR A 71 -2.78 -5.03 -4.90
N PHE A 72 -2.01 -5.54 -5.85
CA PHE A 72 -1.18 -6.72 -5.65
C PHE A 72 -0.14 -6.49 -4.55
N ILE A 73 0.56 -5.36 -4.56
CA ILE A 73 1.53 -4.99 -3.53
C ILE A 73 0.83 -4.81 -2.18
N ALA A 74 -0.27 -4.05 -2.12
CA ALA A 74 -1.00 -3.80 -0.89
C ALA A 74 -1.53 -5.09 -0.24
N THR A 75 -2.09 -6.00 -1.03
CA THR A 75 -2.56 -7.30 -0.52
C THR A 75 -1.41 -8.21 -0.10
N THR A 76 -0.30 -8.21 -0.82
CA THR A 76 0.92 -8.93 -0.43
C THR A 76 1.43 -8.45 0.92
N MET A 77 1.50 -7.15 1.15
CA MET A 77 1.88 -6.57 2.44
C MET A 77 0.93 -7.00 3.57
N SER A 78 -0.39 -7.05 3.29
CA SER A 78 -1.37 -7.54 4.27
C SER A 78 -1.14 -9.02 4.64
N PHE A 79 -0.81 -9.88 3.68
CA PHE A 79 -0.47 -11.28 3.93
C PHE A 79 0.83 -11.41 4.74
N PHE A 80 1.86 -10.63 4.45
CA PHE A 80 3.09 -10.62 5.24
C PHE A 80 2.84 -10.27 6.70
N TYR A 81 2.04 -9.23 6.97
CA TYR A 81 1.66 -8.89 8.33
C TYR A 81 0.91 -10.02 9.03
N TYR A 82 -0.06 -10.65 8.34
CA TYR A 82 -0.83 -11.77 8.88
C TYR A 82 0.07 -12.96 9.26
N PHE A 83 1.01 -13.34 8.40
CA PHE A 83 1.93 -14.45 8.71
C PHE A 83 2.86 -14.13 9.88
N ALA A 84 3.33 -12.89 9.98
CA ALA A 84 4.10 -12.43 11.14
C ALA A 84 3.26 -12.44 12.42
N ALA A 85 2.02 -11.95 12.35
CA ALA A 85 1.10 -11.89 13.49
C ALA A 85 0.71 -13.28 14.01
N ARG A 86 0.66 -14.30 13.15
CA ARG A 86 0.45 -15.69 13.58
C ARG A 86 1.59 -16.24 14.45
N LYS A 87 2.80 -15.70 14.28
CA LYS A 87 3.98 -16.11 15.07
C LYS A 87 4.21 -15.20 16.29
N TRP A 88 3.73 -13.95 16.23
CA TRP A 88 3.97 -12.96 17.27
C TRP A 88 2.69 -12.26 17.70
N ALA A 89 2.13 -12.70 18.83
CA ALA A 89 0.84 -12.27 19.34
C ALA A 89 0.66 -10.75 19.54
N PRO A 90 1.66 -9.95 19.95
CA PRO A 90 1.52 -8.50 20.07
C PRO A 90 1.01 -7.82 18.80
N LEU A 91 1.33 -8.33 17.61
CA LEU A 91 0.91 -7.74 16.34
C LEU A 91 -0.62 -7.71 16.17
N TYR A 92 -1.35 -8.72 16.63
CA TYR A 92 -2.80 -8.71 16.56
C TYR A 92 -3.48 -8.27 17.86
N LYS A 93 -2.79 -8.34 19.01
CA LYS A 93 -3.32 -7.85 20.29
C LYS A 93 -3.36 -6.32 20.36
N TYR A 94 -2.37 -5.65 19.78
CA TYR A 94 -2.26 -4.18 19.77
C TYR A 94 -2.29 -3.62 18.35
N PRO A 95 -3.42 -3.80 17.59
CA PRO A 95 -3.45 -3.53 16.15
C PRO A 95 -3.19 -2.06 15.81
N PHE A 96 -3.60 -1.12 16.65
CA PHE A 96 -3.37 0.30 16.41
C PHE A 96 -1.87 0.65 16.46
N ARG A 97 -1.19 0.27 17.54
CA ARG A 97 0.25 0.59 17.73
C ARG A 97 1.11 -0.18 16.72
N CYS A 98 0.92 -1.48 16.63
CA CYS A 98 1.71 -2.32 15.74
C CYS A 98 1.40 -2.02 14.27
N GLY A 99 0.15 -1.71 13.93
CA GLY A 99 -0.24 -1.28 12.61
C GLY A 99 0.41 0.04 12.20
N ALA A 100 0.41 1.04 13.09
CA ALA A 100 1.07 2.32 12.82
C ALA A 100 2.58 2.16 12.58
N VAL A 101 3.26 1.37 13.41
CA VAL A 101 4.69 1.06 13.22
C VAL A 101 4.92 0.31 11.92
N TYR A 102 4.08 -0.68 11.61
CA TYR A 102 4.16 -1.42 10.35
C TYR A 102 3.98 -0.51 9.13
N GLY A 103 3.00 0.40 9.16
CA GLY A 103 2.78 1.38 8.10
C GLY A 103 4.00 2.28 7.90
N LEU A 104 4.63 2.74 8.97
CA LEU A 104 5.89 3.49 8.89
C LEU A 104 7.00 2.65 8.24
N CYS A 105 7.15 1.39 8.65
CA CYS A 105 8.12 0.48 8.02
C CYS A 105 7.83 0.29 6.52
N LEU A 106 6.57 0.13 6.13
CA LEU A 106 6.17 0.02 4.73
C LEU A 106 6.55 1.28 3.93
N TYR A 107 6.27 2.47 4.47
CA TYR A 107 6.69 3.72 3.84
C TYR A 107 8.20 3.76 3.59
N LEU A 108 8.99 3.42 4.61
CA LEU A 108 10.46 3.43 4.51
C LEU A 108 10.96 2.39 3.50
N ILE A 109 10.43 1.16 3.53
CA ILE A 109 10.79 0.10 2.60
C ILE A 109 10.45 0.50 1.16
N MET A 110 9.23 1.02 0.93
CA MET A 110 8.81 1.44 -0.40
C MET A 110 9.67 2.59 -0.93
N THR A 111 9.91 3.61 -0.10
CA THR A 111 10.61 4.83 -0.52
C THR A 111 12.11 4.61 -0.72
N TYR A 112 12.75 3.85 0.17
CA TYR A 112 14.22 3.74 0.20
C TYR A 112 14.76 2.42 -0.37
N ILE A 113 13.92 1.41 -0.58
CA ILE A 113 14.33 0.11 -1.10
C ILE A 113 13.61 -0.20 -2.41
N VAL A 114 12.27 -0.31 -2.39
CA VAL A 114 11.51 -0.84 -3.54
C VAL A 114 11.56 0.14 -4.71
N VAL A 115 11.24 1.41 -4.51
CA VAL A 115 11.23 2.41 -5.59
C VAL A 115 12.63 2.61 -6.20
N PRO A 116 13.72 2.80 -5.43
CA PRO A 116 15.07 2.93 -6.01
C PRO A 116 15.54 1.69 -6.76
N LEU A 117 15.19 0.48 -6.34
CA LEU A 117 15.56 -0.77 -6.99
C LEU A 117 14.66 -1.15 -8.18
N SER A 118 13.54 -0.43 -8.38
CA SER A 118 12.62 -0.66 -9.49
C SER A 118 13.06 0.07 -10.76
N ALA A 119 12.38 -0.23 -11.89
CA ALA A 119 12.60 0.50 -13.14
C ALA A 119 12.15 1.97 -13.08
N ALA A 120 11.52 2.41 -11.99
CA ALA A 120 11.21 3.81 -11.74
C ALA A 120 12.47 4.66 -11.60
N GLY A 121 13.53 4.12 -10.99
CA GLY A 121 14.87 4.71 -10.83
C GLY A 121 14.86 6.19 -10.38
N GLY A 122 15.87 6.58 -9.62
CA GLY A 122 16.12 8.00 -9.33
C GLY A 122 15.10 8.71 -8.43
N ALA A 123 15.44 9.93 -8.02
CA ALA A 123 14.57 10.79 -7.23
C ALA A 123 13.34 11.22 -8.05
N SER A 124 12.16 10.89 -7.57
CA SER A 124 10.91 11.42 -8.11
C SER A 124 10.69 12.87 -7.65
N ALA A 125 9.95 13.67 -8.41
CA ALA A 125 9.53 15.00 -7.97
C ALA A 125 8.81 14.96 -6.60
N SER A 126 8.12 13.87 -6.30
CA SER A 126 7.48 13.62 -4.99
C SER A 126 8.48 13.55 -3.83
N SER A 127 9.71 13.11 -4.06
CA SER A 127 10.73 13.00 -3.00
C SER A 127 11.22 14.35 -2.47
N GLN A 128 10.93 15.44 -3.16
CA GLN A 128 11.29 16.81 -2.77
C GLN A 128 10.13 17.58 -2.12
N ASP A 129 8.89 17.10 -2.22
CA ASP A 129 7.72 17.74 -1.63
C ASP A 129 7.58 17.33 -0.16
N LYS A 130 7.97 18.24 0.74
CA LYS A 130 7.93 18.00 2.19
C LYS A 130 6.52 17.70 2.72
N LEU A 131 5.49 18.35 2.15
CA LEU A 131 4.11 18.09 2.55
C LEU A 131 3.66 16.69 2.12
N TRP A 132 4.00 16.28 0.88
CA TRP A 132 3.77 14.93 0.40
C TRP A 132 4.40 13.90 1.32
N ILE A 133 5.67 14.09 1.68
CA ILE A 133 6.41 13.17 2.57
C ILE A 133 5.69 13.05 3.93
N ALA A 134 5.40 14.18 4.58
CA ALA A 134 4.76 14.18 5.89
C ALA A 134 3.38 13.50 5.87
N LEU A 135 2.53 13.85 4.90
CA LEU A 135 1.21 13.26 4.75
C LEU A 135 1.29 11.78 4.36
N SER A 136 2.23 11.39 3.48
CA SER A 136 2.41 9.98 3.10
C SER A 136 2.82 9.12 4.29
N ILE A 137 3.67 9.62 5.19
CA ILE A 137 4.01 8.92 6.43
C ILE A 137 2.75 8.69 7.27
N LEU A 138 1.94 9.73 7.49
CA LEU A 138 0.71 9.61 8.27
C LEU A 138 -0.31 8.66 7.62
N VAL A 139 -0.48 8.74 6.31
CA VAL A 139 -1.36 7.83 5.55
C VAL A 139 -0.88 6.38 5.67
N HIS A 140 0.41 6.12 5.50
CA HIS A 140 0.94 4.78 5.66
C HIS A 140 0.76 4.25 7.08
N MET A 141 1.00 5.07 8.09
CA MET A 141 0.81 4.66 9.49
C MET A 141 -0.66 4.35 9.78
N PHE A 142 -1.59 5.26 9.46
CA PHE A 142 -2.95 5.21 9.97
C PHE A 142 -3.97 4.65 8.96
N LEU A 143 -3.80 4.91 7.67
CA LEU A 143 -4.75 4.47 6.63
C LEU A 143 -4.30 3.18 5.91
N ILE A 144 -3.05 2.74 6.09
CA ILE A 144 -2.56 1.48 5.53
C ILE A 144 -2.24 0.50 6.65
N GLY A 145 -1.32 0.82 7.53
CA GLY A 145 -0.85 -0.11 8.55
C GLY A 145 -1.92 -0.49 9.58
N VAL A 146 -2.70 0.47 10.08
CA VAL A 146 -3.77 0.19 11.06
C VAL A 146 -4.89 -0.66 10.47
N PRO A 147 -5.46 -0.39 9.27
CA PRO A 147 -6.44 -1.29 8.66
C PRO A 147 -5.90 -2.71 8.45
N ILE A 148 -4.68 -2.87 7.92
CA ILE A 148 -4.05 -4.19 7.75
C ILE A 148 -4.01 -4.94 9.09
N ALA A 149 -3.54 -4.29 10.16
CA ALA A 149 -3.45 -4.90 11.48
C ALA A 149 -4.83 -5.23 12.08
N TYR A 150 -5.84 -4.37 11.86
CA TYR A 150 -7.20 -4.58 12.33
C TYR A 150 -7.86 -5.79 11.64
N PHE A 151 -7.78 -5.87 10.32
CA PHE A 151 -8.31 -7.03 9.58
C PHE A 151 -7.55 -8.31 9.93
N THR A 152 -6.24 -8.24 10.14
CA THR A 152 -5.43 -9.36 10.63
C THR A 152 -5.90 -9.82 12.01
N ARG A 153 -6.17 -8.91 12.95
CA ARG A 153 -6.75 -9.26 14.25
C ARG A 153 -8.05 -10.03 14.08
N ARG A 154 -8.99 -9.54 13.25
CA ARG A 154 -10.27 -10.22 12.97
C ARG A 154 -10.10 -11.58 12.31
N ALA A 155 -9.01 -11.78 11.56
CA ALA A 155 -8.69 -13.05 10.91
C ALA A 155 -8.12 -14.09 11.89
N ILE A 156 -7.42 -13.66 12.96
CA ILE A 156 -6.79 -14.52 13.96
C ILE A 156 -7.71 -14.70 15.18
N ASP A 157 -8.27 -13.62 15.70
CA ASP A 157 -9.15 -13.58 16.87
C ASP A 157 -10.52 -12.98 16.47
N PRO A 158 -11.53 -13.82 16.21
CA PRO A 158 -12.83 -13.36 15.73
C PRO A 158 -13.73 -12.72 16.80
N ARG A 159 -13.24 -12.54 18.03
CA ARG A 159 -13.98 -11.90 19.14
C ARG A 159 -14.10 -10.40 19.00
#